data_0c63b68b19f6d992cd3e5fa014fcd55b
#
_entry.id   0c63b68b19f6d992cd3e5fa014fcd55b
#
_cell.length_a   1.000
_cell.length_b   1.000
_cell.length_c   1.000
_cell.angle_alpha   90.00
_cell.angle_beta   90.00
_cell.angle_gamma   90.00
#
_symmetry.space_group_name_H-M   'P 1'
#
loop_
_entity.id
_entity.type
_entity.pdbx_description
1 polymer ?
#
loop_
_entity_poly.entity_id
_entity_poly.type
_entity_poly.pdbx_seq_one_letter_code
_entity_poly.pdbx_strand_id
1 'polypeptide(L)'
;MKLVTWNTQWCRGLDGHVSTKRIVDGARAMDDFDVLCLQEIASGYDGMPGAPGDQPAELQALLPGFRLFFGAAVDEFDREGRPQRFGNLIATRLPVSLVRHHPLPWPPDPTVSSMPRMCTVVTLTSPELGTVRVMTTHLEYYSSVQRRAQAQTLRALHIEACEQAAAPPAAEFDDSPFQPKPHTQQAILCGDFNMEVGDPAHAEIQEPFTAPSLPAGGAPDQRLQDAWPLAHPERPHDPTFKLFDKTYGKVPAAFDFVFVSNALAPRVRRMEVDLRTQASDHQPVLIEFGD
;
A
#
# COMPACT_ATOMS: atom_id res chain seq x y z
N MET A 1 -10.35 -1.11 -13.65
CA MET A 1 -9.69 -0.23 -12.66
C MET A 1 -8.19 -0.47 -12.71
N LYS A 2 -7.39 0.60 -12.71
CA LYS A 2 -5.92 0.54 -12.75
C LYS A 2 -5.32 1.18 -11.50
N LEU A 3 -4.35 0.49 -10.90
CA LEU A 3 -3.65 0.96 -9.70
C LEU A 3 -2.14 0.88 -9.94
N VAL A 4 -1.42 1.94 -9.54
CA VAL A 4 0.05 1.95 -9.46
C VAL A 4 0.45 2.03 -7.99
N THR A 5 1.40 1.18 -7.56
CA THR A 5 2.07 1.30 -6.26
C THR A 5 3.56 1.52 -6.45
N TRP A 6 4.17 2.39 -5.62
CA TRP A 6 5.57 2.76 -5.75
C TRP A 6 6.16 3.30 -4.44
N ASN A 7 7.21 2.66 -3.94
CA ASN A 7 8.09 3.27 -2.95
C ASN A 7 8.96 4.33 -3.66
N THR A 8 8.86 5.58 -3.24
CA THR A 8 9.43 6.73 -3.97
C THR A 8 10.74 7.23 -3.40
N GLN A 9 11.24 6.65 -2.31
CA GLN A 9 12.43 7.17 -1.62
C GLN A 9 12.32 8.70 -1.39
N TRP A 10 11.25 9.16 -0.74
CA TRP A 10 10.85 10.58 -0.62
C TRP A 10 10.99 11.36 -1.93
N CYS A 11 10.56 10.77 -3.04
CA CYS A 11 10.64 11.30 -4.41
C CYS A 11 12.08 11.61 -4.87
N ARG A 12 13.08 10.94 -4.28
CA ARG A 12 14.49 11.12 -4.59
C ARG A 12 14.94 10.08 -5.60
N GLY A 13 15.38 10.53 -6.76
CA GLY A 13 15.97 9.67 -7.78
C GLY A 13 17.40 9.26 -7.48
N LEU A 14 17.92 8.32 -8.25
CA LEU A 14 19.30 7.85 -8.15
C LEU A 14 20.34 8.95 -8.49
N ASP A 15 19.90 10.01 -9.16
CA ASP A 15 20.68 11.24 -9.39
C ASP A 15 20.77 12.14 -8.15
N GLY A 16 20.13 11.77 -7.05
CA GLY A 16 20.07 12.52 -5.80
C GLY A 16 19.05 13.65 -5.77
N HIS A 17 18.36 13.96 -6.88
CA HIS A 17 17.38 15.04 -6.94
C HIS A 17 16.00 14.57 -6.46
N VAL A 18 15.35 15.36 -5.61
CA VAL A 18 13.96 15.17 -5.18
C VAL A 18 13.02 15.84 -6.19
N SER A 19 12.01 15.09 -6.66
CA SER A 19 11.01 15.61 -7.61
C SER A 19 9.71 14.81 -7.58
N THR A 20 8.69 15.35 -6.92
CA THR A 20 7.32 14.85 -6.92
C THR A 20 6.73 14.78 -8.34
N LYS A 21 7.08 15.76 -9.19
CA LYS A 21 6.66 15.76 -10.60
C LYS A 21 7.17 14.54 -11.36
N ARG A 22 8.45 14.16 -11.15
CA ARG A 22 9.04 13.00 -11.81
C ARG A 22 8.33 11.69 -11.42
N ILE A 23 7.91 11.57 -10.16
CA ILE A 23 7.12 10.42 -9.68
C ILE A 23 5.76 10.37 -10.38
N VAL A 24 5.03 11.48 -10.42
CA VAL A 24 3.71 11.53 -11.09
C VAL A 24 3.84 11.25 -12.59
N ASP A 25 4.84 11.82 -13.26
CA ASP A 25 5.07 11.57 -14.68
C ASP A 25 5.44 10.11 -14.95
N GLY A 26 6.27 9.51 -14.10
CA GLY A 26 6.65 8.08 -14.18
C GLY A 26 5.44 7.16 -13.99
N ALA A 27 4.60 7.42 -13.01
CA ALA A 27 3.37 6.66 -12.81
C ALA A 27 2.40 6.79 -14.02
N ARG A 28 2.23 8.00 -14.56
CA ARG A 28 1.41 8.25 -15.77
C ARG A 28 1.99 7.60 -17.02
N ALA A 29 3.29 7.44 -17.09
CA ALA A 29 3.93 6.75 -18.22
C ALA A 29 3.64 5.24 -18.23
N MET A 30 3.29 4.63 -17.08
CA MET A 30 2.85 3.25 -17.04
C MET A 30 1.43 3.09 -17.59
N ASP A 31 0.49 3.92 -17.14
CA ASP A 31 -0.89 3.95 -17.63
C ASP A 31 -1.68 5.15 -17.06
N ASP A 32 -2.91 5.38 -17.57
CA ASP A 32 -3.90 6.29 -16.98
C ASP A 32 -4.57 5.59 -15.77
N PHE A 33 -3.95 5.71 -14.61
CA PHE A 33 -4.37 5.04 -13.38
C PHE A 33 -5.55 5.72 -12.69
N ASP A 34 -6.35 4.92 -11.99
CA ASP A 34 -7.45 5.37 -11.12
C ASP A 34 -6.99 5.60 -9.68
N VAL A 35 -5.97 4.84 -9.25
CA VAL A 35 -5.42 4.87 -7.89
C VAL A 35 -3.89 4.87 -7.97
N LEU A 36 -3.27 5.73 -7.17
CA LEU A 36 -1.81 5.78 -6.98
C LEU A 36 -1.52 5.62 -5.49
N CYS A 37 -0.74 4.59 -5.15
CA CYS A 37 -0.28 4.29 -3.81
C CYS A 37 1.23 4.56 -3.71
N LEU A 38 1.63 5.50 -2.87
CA LEU A 38 3.03 5.89 -2.71
C LEU A 38 3.50 5.59 -1.30
N GLN A 39 4.72 5.10 -1.15
CA GLN A 39 5.39 4.91 0.11
C GLN A 39 6.58 5.86 0.20
N GLU A 40 7.05 6.11 1.42
CA GLU A 40 8.13 7.05 1.73
C GLU A 40 7.83 8.50 1.30
N ILE A 41 6.63 8.97 1.55
CA ILE A 41 6.27 10.37 1.35
C ILE A 41 6.63 11.16 2.60
N ALA A 42 7.36 12.27 2.41
CA ALA A 42 7.89 13.12 3.48
C ALA A 42 7.27 14.51 3.48
N SER A 43 7.18 15.12 4.67
CA SER A 43 6.82 16.52 4.87
C SER A 43 7.61 17.08 6.06
N GLY A 44 8.28 18.23 5.88
CA GLY A 44 8.98 18.94 6.94
C GLY A 44 10.35 18.38 7.34
N TYR A 45 10.88 17.39 6.65
CA TYR A 45 12.22 16.82 6.89
C TYR A 45 13.30 17.55 6.08
N ASP A 46 13.54 18.82 6.36
CA ASP A 46 14.50 19.66 5.63
C ASP A 46 15.95 19.14 5.72
N GLY A 47 16.27 18.36 6.74
CA GLY A 47 17.59 17.71 6.92
C GLY A 47 17.80 16.43 6.13
N MET A 48 16.77 15.88 5.49
CA MET A 48 16.92 14.71 4.63
C MET A 48 17.62 15.08 3.31
N PRO A 49 18.34 14.14 2.68
CA PRO A 49 18.98 14.38 1.39
C PRO A 49 17.99 14.90 0.35
N GLY A 50 18.29 16.08 -0.21
CA GLY A 50 17.46 16.77 -1.20
C GLY A 50 16.34 17.64 -0.62
N ALA A 51 16.24 17.76 0.73
CA ALA A 51 15.24 18.60 1.42
C ALA A 51 13.82 18.47 0.83
N PRO A 52 13.10 17.38 1.11
CA PRO A 52 11.88 16.99 0.36
C PRO A 52 10.72 17.99 0.45
N GLY A 53 10.72 18.96 1.37
CA GLY A 53 9.65 19.95 1.49
C GLY A 53 8.32 19.37 1.99
N ASP A 54 7.20 19.79 1.40
CA ASP A 54 5.86 19.28 1.70
C ASP A 54 5.31 18.48 0.50
N GLN A 55 5.74 17.23 0.39
CA GLN A 55 5.39 16.37 -0.73
C GLN A 55 3.88 16.06 -0.84
N PRO A 56 3.10 15.87 0.24
CA PRO A 56 1.66 15.73 0.12
C PRO A 56 0.99 16.94 -0.57
N ALA A 57 1.38 18.16 -0.24
CA ALA A 57 0.85 19.37 -0.88
C ALA A 57 1.27 19.48 -2.35
N GLU A 58 2.53 19.19 -2.67
CA GLU A 58 3.03 19.19 -4.05
C GLU A 58 2.32 18.14 -4.91
N LEU A 59 2.15 16.91 -4.40
CA LEU A 59 1.45 15.84 -5.10
C LEU A 59 -0.03 16.19 -5.34
N GLN A 60 -0.70 16.84 -4.36
CA GLN A 60 -2.08 17.31 -4.55
C GLN A 60 -2.17 18.30 -5.71
N ALA A 61 -1.21 19.21 -5.86
CA ALA A 61 -1.17 20.18 -6.96
C ALA A 61 -0.91 19.50 -8.33
N LEU A 62 -0.12 18.42 -8.37
CA LEU A 62 0.23 17.68 -9.58
C LEU A 62 -0.85 16.66 -10.03
N LEU A 63 -1.81 16.34 -9.17
CA LEU A 63 -2.87 15.37 -9.41
C LEU A 63 -4.28 16.02 -9.39
N PRO A 64 -4.57 16.96 -10.33
CA PRO A 64 -5.90 17.55 -10.41
C PRO A 64 -6.96 16.48 -10.65
N GLY A 65 -8.10 16.56 -9.93
CA GLY A 65 -9.17 15.58 -9.99
C GLY A 65 -8.99 14.35 -9.08
N PHE A 66 -7.82 14.21 -8.44
CA PHE A 66 -7.59 13.18 -7.42
C PHE A 66 -7.81 13.76 -6.01
N ARG A 67 -8.26 12.91 -5.10
CA ARG A 67 -8.22 13.13 -3.65
C ARG A 67 -7.05 12.37 -3.07
N LEU A 68 -6.30 13.01 -2.19
CA LEU A 68 -5.12 12.42 -1.56
C LEU A 68 -5.39 12.14 -0.08
N PHE A 69 -4.92 10.99 0.38
CA PHE A 69 -5.05 10.51 1.75
C PHE A 69 -3.67 10.13 2.25
N PHE A 70 -3.04 11.04 2.97
CA PHE A 70 -1.72 10.84 3.54
C PHE A 70 -1.83 10.28 4.96
N GLY A 71 -1.21 9.13 5.18
CA GLY A 71 -1.06 8.50 6.48
C GLY A 71 0.37 8.64 6.96
N ALA A 72 0.58 9.42 8.02
CA ALA A 72 1.88 9.58 8.65
C ALA A 72 2.16 8.40 9.60
N ALA A 73 3.12 7.55 9.24
CA ALA A 73 3.63 6.52 10.14
C ALA A 73 4.50 7.13 11.24
N VAL A 74 5.29 8.14 10.88
CA VAL A 74 6.03 9.01 11.81
C VAL A 74 5.37 10.38 11.74
N ASP A 75 4.93 10.91 12.88
CA ASP A 75 4.38 12.26 13.05
C ASP A 75 5.05 12.85 14.30
N GLU A 76 6.04 13.66 14.09
CA GLU A 76 6.93 14.17 15.14
C GLU A 76 7.26 15.66 14.93
N PHE A 77 8.09 16.22 15.77
CA PHE A 77 8.50 17.61 15.69
C PHE A 77 10.03 17.70 15.70
N ASP A 78 10.58 18.63 14.91
CA ASP A 78 12.00 18.94 14.98
C ASP A 78 12.37 19.71 16.29
N ARG A 79 13.64 20.09 16.40
CA ARG A 79 14.14 20.79 17.60
C ARG A 79 13.56 22.21 17.77
N GLU A 80 13.05 22.78 16.67
CA GLU A 80 12.40 24.09 16.62
C GLU A 80 10.88 24.00 16.81
N GLY A 81 10.33 22.78 16.99
CA GLY A 81 8.90 22.53 17.16
C GLY A 81 8.10 22.55 15.86
N ARG A 82 8.75 22.42 14.69
CA ARG A 82 8.08 22.32 13.39
C ARG A 82 7.68 20.86 13.10
N PRO A 83 6.48 20.60 12.57
CA PRO A 83 6.02 19.24 12.32
C PRO A 83 6.85 18.55 11.24
N GLN A 84 7.17 17.28 11.47
CA GLN A 84 7.82 16.38 10.53
C GLN A 84 6.98 15.12 10.37
N ARG A 85 6.65 14.74 9.13
CA ARG A 85 5.80 13.58 8.83
C ARG A 85 6.41 12.72 7.75
N PHE A 86 6.33 11.41 7.96
CA PHE A 86 6.78 10.42 6.98
C PHE A 86 5.82 9.24 6.93
N GLY A 87 5.42 8.79 5.73
CA GLY A 87 4.44 7.74 5.64
C GLY A 87 4.01 7.37 4.22
N ASN A 88 2.76 6.90 4.13
CA ASN A 88 2.18 6.39 2.89
C ASN A 88 1.04 7.28 2.41
N LEU A 89 0.84 7.33 1.09
CA LEU A 89 -0.19 8.15 0.46
C LEU A 89 -1.00 7.32 -0.52
N ILE A 90 -2.32 7.46 -0.48
CA ILE A 90 -3.22 7.00 -1.54
C ILE A 90 -3.81 8.22 -2.24
N ALA A 91 -3.64 8.32 -3.55
CA ALA A 91 -4.36 9.27 -4.39
C ALA A 91 -5.36 8.52 -5.27
N THR A 92 -6.59 9.01 -5.38
CA THR A 92 -7.61 8.40 -6.24
C THR A 92 -8.56 9.42 -6.84
N ARG A 93 -8.99 9.19 -8.08
CA ARG A 93 -10.06 9.94 -8.75
C ARG A 93 -11.44 9.29 -8.57
N LEU A 94 -11.49 8.08 -7.97
CA LEU A 94 -12.73 7.35 -7.72
C LEU A 94 -13.44 7.89 -6.46
N PRO A 95 -14.77 7.74 -6.36
CA PRO A 95 -15.52 8.12 -5.17
C PRO A 95 -15.04 7.36 -3.93
N VAL A 96 -14.76 8.07 -2.85
CA VAL A 96 -14.30 7.52 -1.58
C VAL A 96 -15.41 7.65 -0.54
N SER A 97 -15.64 6.58 0.20
CA SER A 97 -16.68 6.49 1.24
C SER A 97 -16.12 6.39 2.67
N LEU A 98 -14.90 5.83 2.84
CA LEU A 98 -14.28 5.67 4.16
C LEU A 98 -12.76 5.71 4.04
N VAL A 99 -12.12 6.34 5.01
CA VAL A 99 -10.65 6.37 5.15
C VAL A 99 -10.30 5.91 6.55
N ARG A 100 -9.29 5.04 6.68
CA ARG A 100 -8.72 4.60 7.96
C ARG A 100 -7.20 4.61 7.88
N HIS A 101 -6.58 4.96 9.00
CA HIS A 101 -5.14 4.89 9.20
C HIS A 101 -4.85 3.97 10.38
N HIS A 102 -4.15 2.87 10.13
CA HIS A 102 -3.86 1.85 11.14
C HIS A 102 -2.36 1.86 11.46
N PRO A 103 -1.95 2.34 12.64
CA PRO A 103 -0.59 2.08 13.12
C PRO A 103 -0.33 0.58 13.15
N LEU A 104 0.82 0.15 12.67
CA LEU A 104 1.24 -1.24 12.72
C LEU A 104 2.10 -1.49 13.97
N PRO A 105 2.16 -2.75 14.47
CA PRO A 105 2.98 -3.09 15.62
C PRO A 105 4.44 -2.71 15.42
N TRP A 106 5.03 -2.21 16.50
CA TRP A 106 6.44 -1.84 16.57
C TRP A 106 7.07 -2.42 17.84
N PRO A 107 7.13 -3.78 17.96
CA PRO A 107 7.74 -4.43 19.10
C PRO A 107 9.23 -4.05 19.21
N PRO A 108 9.79 -3.96 20.43
CA PRO A 108 11.17 -3.57 20.62
C PRO A 108 12.13 -4.57 19.95
N ASP A 109 13.06 -4.04 19.18
CA ASP A 109 14.21 -4.75 18.64
C ASP A 109 15.45 -3.83 18.74
N PRO A 110 16.21 -3.96 19.83
CA PRO A 110 17.34 -3.06 20.08
C PRO A 110 18.56 -3.33 19.20
N THR A 111 18.50 -4.35 18.33
CA THR A 111 19.64 -4.74 17.48
C THR A 111 19.69 -3.96 16.17
N VAL A 112 18.63 -3.26 15.81
CA VAL A 112 18.50 -2.53 14.54
C VAL A 112 17.87 -1.16 14.72
N SER A 113 18.15 -0.24 13.80
CA SER A 113 17.38 1.00 13.67
C SER A 113 16.06 0.72 12.98
N SER A 114 14.96 1.20 13.54
CA SER A 114 13.63 1.05 12.94
C SER A 114 12.75 2.25 13.24
N MET A 115 11.65 2.38 12.53
CA MET A 115 10.66 3.46 12.72
C MET A 115 9.24 2.88 12.74
N PRO A 116 8.25 3.61 13.30
CA PRO A 116 6.84 3.23 13.21
C PRO A 116 6.41 3.01 11.77
N ARG A 117 5.53 2.04 11.56
CA ARG A 117 4.93 1.70 10.26
C ARG A 117 3.42 1.80 10.34
N MET A 118 2.75 1.90 9.19
CA MET A 118 1.30 1.99 9.15
C MET A 118 0.72 1.39 7.88
N CYS A 119 -0.60 1.16 7.93
CA CYS A 119 -1.42 0.86 6.78
C CYS A 119 -2.47 1.95 6.59
N THR A 120 -2.48 2.61 5.43
CA THR A 120 -3.55 3.52 5.02
C THR A 120 -4.56 2.75 4.20
N VAL A 121 -5.85 2.87 4.55
CA VAL A 121 -6.96 2.17 3.91
C VAL A 121 -7.97 3.17 3.39
N VAL A 122 -8.33 3.05 2.11
CA VAL A 122 -9.39 3.83 1.47
C VAL A 122 -10.43 2.87 0.91
N THR A 123 -11.68 3.00 1.34
CA THR A 123 -12.81 2.31 0.72
C THR A 123 -13.38 3.19 -0.38
N LEU A 124 -13.35 2.70 -1.60
CA LEU A 124 -13.77 3.44 -2.79
C LEU A 124 -14.77 2.63 -3.62
N THR A 125 -15.42 3.29 -4.56
CA THR A 125 -16.34 2.66 -5.51
C THR A 125 -15.76 2.73 -6.92
N SER A 126 -15.41 1.57 -7.46
CA SER A 126 -15.02 1.42 -8.87
C SER A 126 -16.24 1.09 -9.74
N PRO A 127 -16.39 1.69 -10.92
CA PRO A 127 -17.46 1.33 -11.84
C PRO A 127 -17.47 -0.16 -12.22
N GLU A 128 -16.30 -0.78 -12.29
CA GLU A 128 -16.13 -2.17 -12.72
C GLU A 128 -16.16 -3.16 -11.54
N LEU A 129 -15.59 -2.80 -10.41
CA LEU A 129 -15.41 -3.71 -9.27
C LEU A 129 -16.47 -3.48 -8.16
N GLY A 130 -17.23 -2.39 -8.21
CA GLY A 130 -18.08 -1.98 -7.10
C GLY A 130 -17.25 -1.44 -5.92
N THR A 131 -17.70 -1.71 -4.70
CA THR A 131 -16.99 -1.28 -3.49
C THR A 131 -15.75 -2.13 -3.25
N VAL A 132 -14.59 -1.47 -3.11
CA VAL A 132 -13.29 -2.12 -2.86
C VAL A 132 -12.48 -1.34 -1.84
N ARG A 133 -11.75 -2.04 -0.98
CA ARG A 133 -10.76 -1.45 -0.08
C ARG A 133 -9.39 -1.48 -0.74
N VAL A 134 -8.78 -0.31 -0.89
CA VAL A 134 -7.37 -0.18 -1.27
C VAL A 134 -6.58 0.09 0.01
N MET A 135 -5.58 -0.72 0.25
CA MET A 135 -4.71 -0.69 1.42
C MET A 135 -3.27 -0.51 0.95
N THR A 136 -2.55 0.46 1.50
CA THR A 136 -1.13 0.62 1.19
C THR A 136 -0.30 0.63 2.47
N THR A 137 0.86 -0.02 2.40
CA THR A 137 1.77 -0.18 3.54
C THR A 137 3.22 -0.08 3.11
N HIS A 138 4.11 0.15 4.10
CA HIS A 138 5.54 -0.01 3.99
C HIS A 138 6.02 -0.72 5.26
N LEU A 139 6.41 -1.99 5.15
CA LEU A 139 6.80 -2.82 6.31
C LEU A 139 8.26 -2.56 6.72
N GLU A 140 8.63 -3.08 7.87
CA GLU A 140 9.97 -2.91 8.43
C GLU A 140 11.03 -3.71 7.65
N TYR A 141 12.15 -3.06 7.33
CA TYR A 141 13.24 -3.64 6.56
C TYR A 141 14.21 -4.49 7.40
N TYR A 142 14.69 -3.96 8.52
CA TYR A 142 15.77 -4.57 9.27
C TYR A 142 15.33 -5.62 10.29
N SER A 143 14.14 -5.44 10.91
CA SER A 143 13.62 -6.33 11.93
C SER A 143 12.59 -7.31 11.37
N SER A 144 12.96 -8.57 11.24
CA SER A 144 12.02 -9.64 10.86
C SER A 144 10.91 -9.85 11.90
N VAL A 145 11.19 -9.57 13.18
CA VAL A 145 10.19 -9.66 14.26
C VAL A 145 9.11 -8.60 14.07
N GLN A 146 9.51 -7.35 13.80
CA GLN A 146 8.57 -6.25 13.53
C GLN A 146 7.80 -6.50 12.23
N ARG A 147 8.50 -6.87 11.15
CA ARG A 147 7.88 -7.16 9.85
C ARG A 147 6.82 -8.25 9.95
N ARG A 148 7.12 -9.33 10.67
CA ARG A 148 6.15 -10.42 10.87
C ARG A 148 4.92 -9.96 11.66
N ALA A 149 5.09 -9.23 12.76
CA ALA A 149 3.98 -8.68 13.55
C ALA A 149 3.10 -7.73 12.71
N GLN A 150 3.72 -6.95 11.83
CA GLN A 150 3.02 -6.07 10.89
C GLN A 150 2.23 -6.85 9.84
N ALA A 151 2.80 -7.89 9.26
CA ALA A 151 2.12 -8.78 8.31
C ALA A 151 0.90 -9.48 8.94
N GLN A 152 1.02 -9.97 10.16
CA GLN A 152 -0.08 -10.55 10.94
C GLN A 152 -1.20 -9.53 11.16
N THR A 153 -0.86 -8.30 11.45
CA THR A 153 -1.85 -7.23 11.65
C THR A 153 -2.56 -6.88 10.35
N LEU A 154 -1.86 -6.80 9.22
CA LEU A 154 -2.49 -6.57 7.91
C LEU A 154 -3.52 -7.67 7.58
N ARG A 155 -3.16 -8.92 7.84
CA ARG A 155 -4.09 -10.06 7.69
C ARG A 155 -5.29 -9.93 8.64
N ALA A 156 -5.08 -9.59 9.90
CA ALA A 156 -6.16 -9.39 10.88
C ALA A 156 -7.13 -8.27 10.47
N LEU A 157 -6.62 -7.15 9.96
CA LEU A 157 -7.44 -6.04 9.44
C LEU A 157 -8.30 -6.48 8.23
N HIS A 158 -7.78 -7.38 7.41
CA HIS A 158 -8.55 -7.92 6.30
C HIS A 158 -9.64 -8.88 6.78
N ILE A 159 -9.34 -9.76 7.75
CA ILE A 159 -10.32 -10.68 8.37
C ILE A 159 -11.46 -9.88 9.01
N GLU A 160 -11.14 -8.89 9.86
CA GLU A 160 -12.12 -8.01 10.50
C GLU A 160 -13.08 -7.39 9.47
N ALA A 161 -12.54 -6.86 8.38
CA ALA A 161 -13.36 -6.24 7.36
C ALA A 161 -14.23 -7.25 6.59
N CYS A 162 -13.78 -8.49 6.40
CA CYS A 162 -14.60 -9.57 5.83
C CYS A 162 -15.75 -9.95 6.77
N GLU A 163 -15.50 -10.00 8.08
CA GLU A 163 -16.53 -10.24 9.09
C GLU A 163 -17.55 -9.11 9.14
N GLN A 164 -17.11 -7.86 9.12
CA GLN A 164 -18.00 -6.69 9.05
C GLN A 164 -18.85 -6.68 7.76
N ALA A 165 -18.32 -7.17 6.65
CA ALA A 165 -19.08 -7.28 5.40
C ALA A 165 -20.15 -8.39 5.47
N ALA A 166 -19.88 -9.47 6.21
CA ALA A 166 -20.80 -10.57 6.38
C ALA A 166 -21.86 -10.31 7.47
N ALA A 167 -21.51 -9.56 8.51
CA ALA A 167 -22.38 -9.19 9.63
C ALA A 167 -22.17 -7.70 9.98
N PRO A 168 -22.69 -6.79 9.17
CA PRO A 168 -22.48 -5.35 9.38
C PRO A 168 -23.11 -4.92 10.71
N PRO A 169 -22.48 -3.98 11.43
CA PRO A 169 -23.05 -3.42 12.66
C PRO A 169 -24.37 -2.72 12.38
N ALA A 170 -25.23 -2.67 13.40
CA ALA A 170 -26.45 -1.85 13.36
C ALA A 170 -26.07 -0.38 13.08
N ALA A 171 -26.88 0.28 12.29
CA ALA A 171 -26.63 1.66 11.87
C ALA A 171 -27.89 2.52 11.98
N GLU A 172 -27.69 3.81 12.18
CA GLU A 172 -28.75 4.82 12.18
C GLU A 172 -28.73 5.58 10.85
N PHE A 173 -29.89 5.91 10.32
CA PHE A 173 -30.02 6.66 9.05
C PHE A 173 -30.19 8.15 9.34
N ASP A 174 -29.14 8.73 9.93
CA ASP A 174 -29.02 10.17 10.20
C ASP A 174 -27.64 10.65 9.73
N ASP A 175 -27.36 11.93 9.85
CA ASP A 175 -26.05 12.50 9.49
C ASP A 175 -25.00 12.34 10.62
N SER A 176 -25.20 11.36 11.53
CA SER A 176 -24.28 11.09 12.64
C SER A 176 -23.16 10.12 12.25
N PRO A 177 -22.13 9.95 13.10
CA PRO A 177 -21.11 8.92 12.92
C PRO A 177 -21.65 7.48 12.94
N PHE A 178 -22.88 7.24 13.40
CA PHE A 178 -23.55 5.94 13.43
C PHE A 178 -24.26 5.57 12.13
N GLN A 179 -24.25 6.45 11.13
CA GLN A 179 -24.79 6.15 9.80
C GLN A 179 -24.13 4.90 9.17
N PRO A 180 -24.81 4.20 8.24
CA PRO A 180 -24.28 3.03 7.57
C PRO A 180 -22.91 3.29 6.92
N LYS A 181 -22.04 2.31 7.01
CA LYS A 181 -20.73 2.32 6.33
C LYS A 181 -20.72 1.24 5.23
N PRO A 182 -20.10 1.49 4.08
CA PRO A 182 -19.92 0.45 3.08
C PRO A 182 -18.90 -0.59 3.57
N HIS A 183 -19.36 -1.83 3.69
CA HIS A 183 -18.50 -2.97 4.02
C HIS A 183 -18.31 -3.84 2.77
N THR A 184 -17.11 -4.35 2.58
CA THR A 184 -16.78 -5.21 1.44
C THR A 184 -15.66 -6.19 1.79
N GLN A 185 -15.74 -7.40 1.24
CA GLN A 185 -14.68 -8.41 1.30
C GLN A 185 -13.62 -8.16 0.22
N GLN A 186 -13.94 -7.35 -0.80
CA GLN A 186 -12.98 -7.03 -1.86
C GLN A 186 -11.87 -6.11 -1.32
N ALA A 187 -10.62 -6.56 -1.46
CA ALA A 187 -9.46 -5.83 -0.98
C ALA A 187 -8.28 -5.94 -1.94
N ILE A 188 -7.54 -4.85 -2.06
CA ILE A 188 -6.23 -4.77 -2.70
C ILE A 188 -5.29 -4.24 -1.62
N LEU A 189 -4.26 -5.00 -1.27
CA LEU A 189 -3.21 -4.61 -0.35
C LEU A 189 -1.91 -4.51 -1.13
N CYS A 190 -1.29 -3.33 -1.19
CA CYS A 190 -0.09 -3.08 -1.97
C CYS A 190 0.93 -2.24 -1.20
N GLY A 191 2.15 -2.19 -1.71
CA GLY A 191 3.23 -1.37 -1.18
C GLY A 191 4.56 -2.10 -1.12
N ASP A 192 5.47 -1.53 -0.33
CA ASP A 192 6.78 -2.11 -0.04
C ASP A 192 6.69 -2.99 1.21
N PHE A 193 6.86 -4.29 1.02
CA PHE A 193 6.78 -5.24 2.13
C PHE A 193 8.14 -5.58 2.72
N ASN A 194 9.23 -5.09 2.12
CA ASN A 194 10.60 -5.36 2.58
C ASN A 194 10.89 -6.85 2.83
N MET A 195 10.31 -7.71 2.01
CA MET A 195 10.45 -9.17 2.06
C MET A 195 10.51 -9.76 0.65
N GLU A 196 11.03 -10.96 0.52
CA GLU A 196 10.97 -11.75 -0.72
C GLU A 196 9.85 -12.81 -0.63
N VAL A 197 9.49 -13.42 -1.76
CA VAL A 197 8.46 -14.48 -1.83
C VAL A 197 8.72 -15.64 -0.86
N GLY A 198 9.98 -15.93 -0.52
CA GLY A 198 10.38 -16.97 0.43
C GLY A 198 10.30 -16.57 1.91
N ASP A 199 10.01 -15.31 2.24
CA ASP A 199 9.90 -14.84 3.62
C ASP A 199 8.61 -15.40 4.28
N PRO A 200 8.67 -15.89 5.53
CA PRO A 200 7.49 -16.35 6.24
C PRO A 200 6.33 -15.34 6.30
N ALA A 201 6.63 -14.04 6.35
CA ALA A 201 5.61 -12.98 6.38
C ALA A 201 4.80 -12.93 5.07
N HIS A 202 5.42 -13.26 3.91
CA HIS A 202 4.71 -13.35 2.63
C HIS A 202 3.66 -14.48 2.64
N ALA A 203 4.01 -15.64 3.17
CA ALA A 203 3.07 -16.76 3.32
C ALA A 203 1.95 -16.44 4.34
N GLU A 204 2.30 -15.77 5.44
CA GLU A 204 1.37 -15.44 6.52
C GLU A 204 0.25 -14.47 6.09
N ILE A 205 0.56 -13.50 5.22
CA ILE A 205 -0.46 -12.60 4.62
C ILE A 205 -1.49 -13.41 3.83
N GLN A 206 -1.08 -14.49 3.19
CA GLN A 206 -1.89 -15.31 2.27
C GLN A 206 -2.55 -16.52 2.95
N GLU A 207 -2.31 -16.71 4.25
CA GLU A 207 -2.85 -17.86 4.97
C GLU A 207 -4.39 -17.85 4.93
N PRO A 208 -5.03 -18.97 4.54
CA PRO A 208 -6.48 -19.11 4.55
C PRO A 208 -7.08 -18.84 5.93
N PHE A 209 -8.30 -18.35 5.95
CA PHE A 209 -9.04 -18.17 7.20
C PHE A 209 -10.52 -18.47 7.01
N THR A 210 -11.15 -18.87 8.10
CA THR A 210 -12.61 -18.94 8.21
C THR A 210 -13.07 -17.83 9.12
N ALA A 211 -13.96 -16.96 8.66
CA ALA A 211 -14.51 -15.92 9.50
C ALA A 211 -15.37 -16.52 10.62
N PRO A 212 -15.02 -16.33 11.91
CA PRO A 212 -15.71 -17.00 13.03
C PRO A 212 -17.19 -16.65 13.15
N SER A 213 -17.58 -15.48 12.71
CA SER A 213 -18.96 -14.96 12.79
C SER A 213 -19.88 -15.46 11.69
N LEU A 214 -19.39 -16.27 10.75
CA LEU A 214 -20.21 -16.78 9.66
C LEU A 214 -20.86 -18.13 10.03
N PRO A 215 -22.14 -18.37 9.65
CA PRO A 215 -22.79 -19.65 9.86
C PRO A 215 -21.98 -20.80 9.27
N ALA A 216 -22.00 -21.95 9.93
CA ALA A 216 -21.36 -23.16 9.41
C ALA A 216 -21.92 -23.49 8.03
N GLY A 217 -21.07 -23.36 6.98
CA GLY A 217 -21.43 -23.61 5.59
C GLY A 217 -21.13 -22.41 4.64
N GLY A 218 -20.52 -21.35 5.11
CA GLY A 218 -20.60 -20.15 4.60
C GLY A 218 -19.76 -19.44 3.65
N ALA A 219 -19.00 -18.50 4.10
CA ALA A 219 -18.30 -17.65 3.15
C ALA A 219 -17.13 -18.41 2.53
N PRO A 220 -16.96 -18.31 1.20
CA PRO A 220 -15.74 -18.78 0.58
C PRO A 220 -14.53 -18.12 1.25
N ASP A 221 -13.43 -18.86 1.30
CA ASP A 221 -12.13 -18.33 1.75
C ASP A 221 -11.86 -16.99 1.06
N GLN A 222 -11.72 -15.92 1.84
CA GLN A 222 -11.48 -14.55 1.35
C GLN A 222 -10.04 -14.10 1.59
N ARG A 223 -9.12 -15.06 1.74
CA ARG A 223 -7.69 -14.76 1.91
C ARG A 223 -7.17 -13.80 0.84
N LEU A 224 -6.12 -13.11 1.19
CA LEU A 224 -5.31 -12.36 0.24
C LEU A 224 -4.41 -13.32 -0.55
N GLN A 225 -4.22 -13.06 -1.82
CA GLN A 225 -3.32 -13.79 -2.70
C GLN A 225 -2.38 -12.83 -3.40
N ASP A 226 -1.12 -13.20 -3.55
CA ASP A 226 -0.19 -12.47 -4.39
C ASP A 226 -0.73 -12.42 -5.85
N ALA A 227 -0.84 -11.21 -6.39
CA ALA A 227 -1.40 -11.00 -7.72
C ALA A 227 -0.42 -11.34 -8.86
N TRP A 228 0.89 -11.41 -8.56
CA TRP A 228 1.88 -11.72 -9.60
C TRP A 228 1.68 -13.10 -10.22
N PRO A 229 1.58 -14.20 -9.44
CA PRO A 229 1.30 -15.53 -9.99
C PRO A 229 -0.06 -15.63 -10.71
N LEU A 230 -1.03 -14.77 -10.35
CA LEU A 230 -2.33 -14.74 -11.06
C LEU A 230 -2.18 -14.14 -12.46
N ALA A 231 -1.39 -13.09 -12.61
CA ALA A 231 -1.10 -12.47 -13.90
C ALA A 231 -0.03 -13.23 -14.70
N HIS A 232 0.90 -13.90 -14.03
CA HIS A 232 2.08 -14.55 -14.60
C HIS A 232 2.34 -15.94 -13.99
N PRO A 233 1.53 -16.96 -14.29
CA PRO A 233 1.56 -18.27 -13.61
C PRO A 233 2.90 -19.01 -13.65
N GLU A 234 3.72 -18.77 -14.69
CA GLU A 234 4.98 -19.50 -14.91
C GLU A 234 6.22 -18.60 -14.82
N ARG A 235 6.05 -17.36 -14.38
CA ARG A 235 7.13 -16.36 -14.37
C ARG A 235 7.42 -15.91 -12.95
N PRO A 236 8.69 -15.90 -12.50
CA PRO A 236 9.06 -15.30 -11.22
C PRO A 236 8.72 -13.81 -11.22
N HIS A 237 8.52 -13.26 -10.03
CA HIS A 237 8.25 -11.84 -9.88
C HIS A 237 9.40 -11.00 -10.43
N ASP A 238 9.09 -9.98 -11.24
CA ASP A 238 10.10 -9.02 -11.68
C ASP A 238 10.67 -8.26 -10.47
N PRO A 239 11.96 -7.95 -10.48
CA PRO A 239 12.57 -7.22 -9.37
C PRO A 239 12.04 -5.78 -9.31
N THR A 240 11.74 -5.34 -8.11
CA THR A 240 11.29 -3.96 -7.84
C THR A 240 12.30 -3.15 -7.03
N PHE A 241 13.31 -3.80 -6.44
CA PHE A 241 14.32 -3.18 -5.61
C PHE A 241 15.73 -3.65 -5.98
N LYS A 242 16.73 -2.83 -5.74
CA LYS A 242 18.16 -3.11 -6.06
C LYS A 242 18.43 -3.36 -7.55
N LEU A 243 17.57 -2.84 -8.44
CA LEU A 243 17.79 -3.01 -9.88
C LEU A 243 19.00 -2.19 -10.36
N PHE A 244 19.07 -0.93 -9.96
CA PHE A 244 20.13 0.00 -10.32
C PHE A 244 20.99 0.37 -9.10
N ASP A 245 20.37 0.76 -7.98
CA ASP A 245 21.09 1.01 -6.72
C ASP A 245 21.56 -0.31 -6.09
N LYS A 246 22.84 -0.40 -5.77
CA LYS A 246 23.46 -1.57 -5.15
C LYS A 246 23.88 -1.35 -3.69
N THR A 247 23.46 -0.24 -3.09
CA THR A 247 23.77 0.12 -1.71
C THR A 247 23.31 -0.97 -0.72
N TYR A 248 22.13 -1.53 -0.94
CA TYR A 248 21.52 -2.56 -0.08
C TYR A 248 21.75 -3.99 -0.58
N GLY A 249 22.64 -4.21 -1.54
CA GLY A 249 22.99 -5.52 -2.06
C GLY A 249 23.06 -5.59 -3.58
N LYS A 250 23.71 -6.62 -4.09
CA LYS A 250 24.01 -6.74 -5.52
C LYS A 250 22.91 -7.40 -6.34
N VAL A 251 22.08 -8.23 -5.68
CA VAL A 251 21.07 -9.04 -6.37
C VAL A 251 19.74 -8.28 -6.35
N PRO A 252 19.16 -7.97 -7.52
CA PRO A 252 17.82 -7.43 -7.60
C PRO A 252 16.79 -8.37 -6.95
N ALA A 253 15.77 -7.80 -6.29
CA ALA A 253 14.73 -8.57 -5.60
C ALA A 253 13.35 -7.90 -5.77
N ALA A 254 12.29 -8.67 -5.66
CA ALA A 254 10.93 -8.17 -5.56
C ALA A 254 10.62 -7.91 -4.09
N PHE A 255 10.33 -6.65 -3.74
CA PHE A 255 9.93 -6.21 -2.40
C PHE A 255 8.57 -5.52 -2.39
N ASP A 256 8.13 -5.06 -3.56
CA ASP A 256 6.86 -4.38 -3.76
C ASP A 256 5.84 -5.37 -4.32
N PHE A 257 4.79 -5.64 -3.54
CA PHE A 257 3.77 -6.64 -3.87
C PHE A 257 2.40 -6.00 -3.98
N VAL A 258 1.52 -6.70 -4.70
CA VAL A 258 0.08 -6.47 -4.68
C VAL A 258 -0.60 -7.77 -4.30
N PHE A 259 -1.28 -7.78 -3.17
CA PHE A 259 -2.15 -8.88 -2.75
C PHE A 259 -3.60 -8.51 -3.01
N VAL A 260 -4.38 -9.46 -3.48
CA VAL A 260 -5.81 -9.30 -3.77
C VAL A 260 -6.65 -10.34 -3.04
N SER A 261 -7.83 -9.95 -2.57
CA SER A 261 -8.77 -10.92 -2.00
C SER A 261 -9.24 -11.94 -3.05
N ASN A 262 -9.63 -13.14 -2.61
CA ASN A 262 -10.15 -14.18 -3.51
C ASN A 262 -11.28 -13.67 -4.42
N ALA A 263 -12.11 -12.75 -3.95
CA ALA A 263 -13.17 -12.15 -4.76
C ALA A 263 -12.64 -11.33 -5.95
N LEU A 264 -11.43 -10.77 -5.83
CA LEU A 264 -10.79 -9.98 -6.90
C LEU A 264 -9.80 -10.79 -7.75
N ALA A 265 -9.34 -11.94 -7.28
CA ALA A 265 -8.34 -12.75 -7.99
C ALA A 265 -8.74 -13.07 -9.45
N PRO A 266 -10.01 -13.43 -9.77
CA PRO A 266 -10.43 -13.67 -11.16
C PRO A 266 -10.48 -12.40 -12.02
N ARG A 267 -10.39 -11.22 -11.39
CA ARG A 267 -10.50 -9.91 -12.06
C ARG A 267 -9.13 -9.32 -12.42
N VAL A 268 -8.03 -9.94 -11.99
CA VAL A 268 -6.66 -9.53 -12.37
C VAL A 268 -6.45 -9.80 -13.85
N ARG A 269 -6.08 -8.75 -14.60
CA ARG A 269 -5.86 -8.82 -16.06
C ARG A 269 -4.41 -8.63 -16.46
N ARG A 270 -3.73 -7.71 -15.78
CA ARG A 270 -2.36 -7.35 -16.09
C ARG A 270 -1.64 -6.90 -14.82
N MET A 271 -0.38 -7.26 -14.70
CA MET A 271 0.53 -6.73 -13.70
C MET A 271 1.89 -6.49 -14.35
N GLU A 272 2.49 -5.33 -14.14
CA GLU A 272 3.74 -4.93 -14.79
C GLU A 272 4.62 -4.12 -13.83
N VAL A 273 5.94 -4.28 -14.01
CA VAL A 273 6.97 -3.48 -13.32
C VAL A 273 7.70 -2.63 -14.36
N ASP A 274 7.85 -1.32 -14.14
CA ASP A 274 8.74 -0.51 -14.99
C ASP A 274 10.20 -0.75 -14.62
N LEU A 275 10.86 -1.63 -15.34
CA LEU A 275 12.26 -2.01 -15.12
C LEU A 275 13.27 -0.95 -15.59
N ARG A 276 12.86 0.25 -15.98
CA ARG A 276 13.73 1.26 -16.60
C ARG A 276 13.89 2.53 -15.80
N THR A 277 12.88 2.91 -15.03
CA THR A 277 12.93 4.17 -14.28
C THR A 277 14.05 4.17 -13.23
N GLN A 278 14.65 5.33 -13.01
CA GLN A 278 15.61 5.61 -11.96
C GLN A 278 15.15 6.78 -11.07
N ALA A 279 13.84 7.02 -11.08
CA ALA A 279 13.22 8.09 -10.31
C ALA A 279 13.10 7.77 -8.80
N SER A 280 13.34 6.53 -8.43
CA SER A 280 13.48 5.99 -7.06
C SER A 280 14.48 4.82 -7.11
N ASP A 281 14.91 4.33 -5.97
CA ASP A 281 15.63 3.05 -5.82
C ASP A 281 14.71 1.83 -5.93
N HIS A 282 13.39 2.04 -5.88
CA HIS A 282 12.37 1.05 -6.21
C HIS A 282 11.74 1.30 -7.58
N GLN A 283 11.12 0.25 -8.12
CA GLN A 283 10.39 0.26 -9.39
C GLN A 283 8.88 0.31 -9.14
N PRO A 284 8.12 1.12 -9.90
CA PRO A 284 6.67 1.13 -9.80
C PRO A 284 6.06 -0.15 -10.34
N VAL A 285 4.97 -0.56 -9.70
CA VAL A 285 4.17 -1.73 -10.09
C VAL A 285 2.77 -1.29 -10.47
N LEU A 286 2.35 -1.63 -11.67
CA LEU A 286 1.00 -1.44 -12.18
C LEU A 286 0.21 -2.74 -12.05
N ILE A 287 -1.04 -2.65 -11.61
CA ILE A 287 -2.03 -3.72 -11.71
C ILE A 287 -3.31 -3.20 -12.36
N GLU A 288 -3.90 -4.00 -13.25
CA GLU A 288 -5.15 -3.73 -13.93
C GLU A 288 -6.18 -4.81 -13.64
N PHE A 289 -7.39 -4.37 -13.31
CA PHE A 289 -8.56 -5.20 -13.06
C PHE A 289 -9.63 -4.95 -14.15
N GLY A 290 -10.33 -5.99 -14.55
CA GLY A 290 -11.43 -5.91 -15.51
C GLY A 290 -12.34 -7.13 -15.51
N ASP A 291 -13.30 -7.19 -16.44
CA ASP A 291 -14.21 -8.31 -16.66
C ASP A 291 -13.55 -9.48 -17.39
#